data_5a6af85d43340e85a0c16d3a7f9b330f
#
_entry.id   5a6af85d43340e85a0c16d3a7f9b330f
#
_cell.length_a   1.000
_cell.length_b   1.000
_cell.length_c   1.000
_cell.angle_alpha   90.00
_cell.angle_beta   90.00
_cell.angle_gamma   90.00
#
_symmetry.space_group_name_H-M   'P 1'
#
loop_
_entity.id
_entity.type
_entity.pdbx_description
1 polymer ?
#
loop_
_entity_poly.entity_id
_entity_poly.type
_entity_poly.pdbx_seq_one_letter_code
_entity_poly.pdbx_strand_id
1 'polypeptide(L)'
;MKNCFGNERGFTLLEIIAVLVILSILAAIVVPKYVSLDESARQRAIDAGIAELNGRETLTWSNEKISVSGWISDEKTFGLVDPFLGNDYEWGTDEPGRAGGTLTFKDSLPASLSRVESTVERPGSWSR
;
A
#
# COMPACT_ATOMS: atom_id res chain seq x y z
N MET A 1 63.02 6.02 27.22
CA MET A 1 61.70 5.39 27.08
C MET A 1 60.64 6.50 27.27
N LYS A 2 59.99 6.89 26.19
CA LYS A 2 58.86 7.84 26.26
C LYS A 2 57.59 7.05 26.48
N ASN A 3 57.01 7.11 27.67
CA ASN A 3 55.70 6.56 27.97
C ASN A 3 54.64 7.48 27.32
N CYS A 4 54.14 7.10 26.15
CA CYS A 4 52.91 7.66 25.60
C CYS A 4 51.73 7.09 26.39
N PHE A 5 51.41 7.68 27.54
CA PHE A 5 50.07 7.50 28.12
C PHE A 5 49.12 8.27 27.24
N GLY A 6 48.47 7.58 26.32
CA GLY A 6 47.32 8.11 25.59
C GLY A 6 46.26 8.53 26.60
N ASN A 7 45.82 9.75 26.49
CA ASN A 7 44.74 10.30 27.30
C ASN A 7 43.45 9.59 26.92
N GLU A 8 43.19 8.42 27.50
CA GLU A 8 41.94 7.70 27.36
C GLU A 8 40.87 8.45 28.16
N ARG A 9 40.24 9.41 27.51
CA ARG A 9 39.05 10.05 28.04
C ARG A 9 37.88 9.10 27.87
N GLY A 10 37.66 8.27 28.87
CA GLY A 10 36.41 7.49 28.97
C GLY A 10 35.19 8.41 29.20
N PHE A 11 34.05 8.05 28.66
CA PHE A 11 32.81 8.73 28.97
C PHE A 11 32.48 8.64 30.47
N THR A 12 31.99 9.73 31.04
CA THR A 12 31.52 9.71 32.42
C THR A 12 30.11 9.06 32.49
N LEU A 13 29.81 8.43 33.61
CA LEU A 13 28.49 7.83 33.86
C LEU A 13 27.36 8.88 33.75
N LEU A 14 27.63 10.09 34.21
CA LEU A 14 26.71 11.22 34.11
C LEU A 14 26.40 11.60 32.64
N GLU A 15 27.41 11.58 31.78
CA GLU A 15 27.28 11.91 30.36
C GLU A 15 26.40 10.88 29.64
N ILE A 16 26.56 9.59 29.96
CA ILE A 16 25.69 8.54 29.39
C ILE A 16 24.28 8.68 29.89
N ILE A 17 24.06 8.94 31.19
CA ILE A 17 22.71 9.15 31.73
C ILE A 17 22.04 10.36 31.08
N ALA A 18 22.74 11.47 30.90
CA ALA A 18 22.21 12.67 30.25
C ALA A 18 21.76 12.35 28.80
N VAL A 19 22.57 11.63 28.04
CA VAL A 19 22.22 11.20 26.67
C VAL A 19 21.00 10.29 26.67
N LEU A 20 20.91 9.31 27.56
CA LEU A 20 19.76 8.41 27.65
C LEU A 20 18.46 9.15 28.01
N VAL A 21 18.52 10.16 28.87
CA VAL A 21 17.34 10.99 29.20
C VAL A 21 16.86 11.76 27.97
N ILE A 22 17.77 12.39 27.23
CA ILE A 22 17.43 13.13 26.00
C ILE A 22 16.84 12.18 24.95
N LEU A 23 17.46 11.03 24.72
CA LEU A 23 16.96 10.03 23.78
C LEU A 23 15.58 9.50 24.19
N SER A 24 15.31 9.31 25.47
CA SER A 24 14.02 8.87 25.98
C SER A 24 12.90 9.88 25.66
N ILE A 25 13.18 11.16 25.86
CA ILE A 25 12.23 12.23 25.55
C ILE A 25 11.95 12.30 24.05
N LEU A 26 13.00 12.22 23.22
CA LEU A 26 12.85 12.23 21.76
C LEU A 26 12.09 11.01 21.27
N ALA A 27 12.40 9.81 21.80
CA ALA A 27 11.71 8.58 21.44
C ALA A 27 10.21 8.65 21.76
N ALA A 28 9.83 9.21 22.91
CA ALA A 28 8.43 9.35 23.31
C ALA A 28 7.59 10.17 22.31
N ILE A 29 8.21 11.09 21.58
CA ILE A 29 7.52 11.93 20.58
C ILE A 29 7.57 11.28 19.19
N VAL A 30 8.71 10.70 18.83
CA VAL A 30 8.95 10.21 17.45
C VAL A 30 8.23 8.89 17.17
N VAL A 31 8.23 7.96 18.13
CA VAL A 31 7.63 6.62 17.93
C VAL A 31 6.15 6.68 17.53
N PRO A 32 5.26 7.39 18.26
CA PRO A 32 3.85 7.43 17.87
C PRO A 32 3.62 8.09 16.51
N LYS A 33 4.41 9.10 16.15
CA LYS A 33 4.35 9.72 14.82
C LYS A 33 4.77 8.76 13.72
N TYR A 34 5.80 7.96 13.97
CA TYR A 34 6.28 6.98 12.99
C TYR A 34 5.21 5.91 12.71
N VAL A 35 4.57 5.39 13.75
CA VAL A 35 3.47 4.41 13.61
C VAL A 35 2.30 4.98 12.82
N SER A 36 1.90 6.23 13.06
CA SER A 36 0.80 6.85 12.32
C SER A 36 1.12 7.12 10.85
N LEU A 37 2.39 7.40 10.54
CA LEU A 37 2.86 7.57 9.16
C LEU A 37 2.86 6.24 8.41
N ASP A 38 3.28 5.16 9.05
CA ASP A 38 3.28 3.82 8.45
C ASP A 38 1.86 3.38 8.08
N GLU A 39 0.90 3.55 9.00
CA GLU A 39 -0.52 3.25 8.72
C GLU A 39 -1.07 4.10 7.57
N SER A 40 -0.77 5.40 7.56
CA SER A 40 -1.19 6.28 6.46
C SER A 40 -0.56 5.88 5.12
N ALA A 41 0.69 5.43 5.12
CA ALA A 41 1.37 4.95 3.92
C ALA A 41 0.72 3.67 3.38
N ARG A 42 0.34 2.73 4.26
CA ARG A 42 -0.36 1.49 3.88
C ARG A 42 -1.74 1.77 3.28
N GLN A 43 -2.50 2.70 3.87
CA GLN A 43 -3.79 3.10 3.32
C GLN A 43 -3.66 3.72 1.92
N ARG A 44 -2.64 4.57 1.71
CA ARG A 44 -2.36 5.14 0.39
C ARG A 44 -1.90 4.08 -0.63
N ALA A 45 -1.23 3.03 -0.19
CA ALA A 45 -0.89 1.91 -1.06
C ALA A 45 -2.16 1.19 -1.55
N ILE A 46 -3.15 0.96 -0.68
CA ILE A 46 -4.46 0.42 -1.10
C ILE A 46 -5.14 1.34 -2.12
N ASP A 47 -5.15 2.66 -1.88
CA ASP A 47 -5.74 3.62 -2.81
C ASP A 47 -5.01 3.62 -4.17
N ALA A 48 -3.70 3.44 -4.18
CA ALA A 48 -2.91 3.27 -5.41
C ALA A 48 -3.27 1.98 -6.15
N GLY A 49 -3.48 0.88 -5.43
CA GLY A 49 -3.98 -0.39 -6.00
C GLY A 49 -5.35 -0.22 -6.65
N ILE A 50 -6.26 0.50 -6.00
CA ILE A 50 -7.59 0.82 -6.56
C ILE A 50 -7.46 1.65 -7.83
N ALA A 51 -6.59 2.66 -7.84
CA ALA A 51 -6.35 3.49 -9.02
C ALA A 51 -5.80 2.68 -10.19
N GLU A 52 -4.88 1.75 -9.93
CA GLU A 52 -4.35 0.83 -10.94
C GLU A 52 -5.44 -0.07 -11.52
N LEU A 53 -6.29 -0.67 -10.68
CA LEU A 53 -7.42 -1.48 -11.13
C LEU A 53 -8.37 -0.68 -12.02
N ASN A 54 -8.71 0.53 -11.62
CA ASN A 54 -9.56 1.44 -12.41
C ASN A 54 -8.91 1.79 -13.77
N GLY A 55 -7.60 1.97 -13.79
CA GLY A 55 -6.84 2.17 -15.03
C GLY A 55 -6.96 0.98 -15.97
N ARG A 56 -6.76 -0.23 -15.45
CA ARG A 56 -6.88 -1.49 -16.22
C ARG A 56 -8.29 -1.73 -16.73
N GLU A 57 -9.31 -1.51 -15.89
CA GLU A 57 -10.72 -1.58 -16.29
C GLU A 57 -11.02 -0.65 -17.46
N THR A 58 -10.59 0.61 -17.33
CA THR A 58 -10.80 1.62 -18.37
C THR A 58 -10.11 1.25 -19.68
N LEU A 59 -8.86 0.78 -19.62
CA LEU A 59 -8.11 0.36 -20.80
C LEU A 59 -8.75 -0.86 -21.48
N THR A 60 -9.11 -1.87 -20.71
CA THR A 60 -9.75 -3.09 -21.22
C THR A 60 -11.08 -2.78 -21.87
N TRP A 61 -11.94 -2.02 -21.18
CA TRP A 61 -13.24 -1.57 -21.70
C TRP A 61 -13.08 -0.75 -22.98
N SER A 62 -12.12 0.18 -23.03
CA SER A 62 -11.86 1.00 -24.20
C SER A 62 -11.41 0.15 -25.39
N ASN A 63 -10.52 -0.81 -25.15
CA ASN A 63 -10.06 -1.74 -26.20
C ASN A 63 -11.21 -2.58 -26.76
N GLU A 64 -12.12 -3.05 -25.90
CA GLU A 64 -13.30 -3.77 -26.36
C GLU A 64 -14.24 -2.86 -27.18
N LYS A 65 -14.44 -1.60 -26.76
CA LYS A 65 -15.29 -0.63 -27.47
C LYS A 65 -14.82 -0.36 -28.90
N ILE A 66 -13.50 -0.28 -29.12
CA ILE A 66 -12.94 -0.03 -30.46
C ILE A 66 -12.71 -1.31 -31.27
N SER A 67 -12.90 -2.47 -30.68
CA SER A 67 -12.81 -3.74 -31.39
C SER A 67 -13.96 -3.93 -32.39
N VAL A 68 -13.76 -4.83 -33.36
CA VAL A 68 -14.79 -5.15 -34.38
C VAL A 68 -16.11 -5.61 -33.75
N SER A 69 -16.04 -6.34 -32.65
CA SER A 69 -17.21 -6.84 -31.94
C SER A 69 -17.87 -5.81 -30.99
N GLY A 70 -17.18 -4.70 -30.72
CA GLY A 70 -17.59 -3.75 -29.70
C GLY A 70 -17.57 -4.32 -28.29
N TRP A 71 -18.06 -3.53 -27.31
CA TRP A 71 -18.27 -4.01 -25.95
C TRP A 71 -19.45 -5.02 -25.93
N ILE A 72 -19.27 -6.15 -25.26
CA ILE A 72 -20.25 -7.24 -25.24
C ILE A 72 -20.93 -7.36 -23.87
N SER A 73 -20.13 -7.50 -22.79
CA SER A 73 -20.65 -7.68 -21.44
C SER A 73 -19.57 -7.36 -20.39
N ASP A 74 -20.05 -7.02 -19.18
CA ASP A 74 -19.14 -6.83 -18.03
C ASP A 74 -18.36 -8.08 -17.68
N GLU A 75 -18.97 -9.25 -17.78
CA GLU A 75 -18.30 -10.52 -17.50
C GLU A 75 -17.06 -10.74 -18.40
N LYS A 76 -17.16 -10.39 -19.66
CA LYS A 76 -16.05 -10.48 -20.60
C LYS A 76 -14.98 -9.44 -20.27
N THR A 77 -15.36 -8.19 -20.04
CA THR A 77 -14.44 -7.12 -19.67
C THR A 77 -13.69 -7.48 -18.38
N PHE A 78 -14.40 -7.88 -17.34
CA PHE A 78 -13.83 -8.30 -16.06
C PHE A 78 -12.86 -9.48 -16.21
N GLY A 79 -13.21 -10.49 -17.02
CA GLY A 79 -12.36 -11.66 -17.27
C GLY A 79 -11.06 -11.35 -18.02
N LEU A 80 -10.95 -10.17 -18.66
CA LEU A 80 -9.75 -9.70 -19.35
C LEU A 80 -8.89 -8.78 -18.48
N VAL A 81 -9.42 -8.28 -17.36
CA VAL A 81 -8.67 -7.44 -16.42
C VAL A 81 -7.80 -8.33 -15.55
N ASP A 82 -6.49 -8.09 -15.58
CA ASP A 82 -5.55 -8.77 -14.67
C ASP A 82 -5.67 -8.16 -13.26
N PRO A 83 -6.07 -8.93 -12.24
CA PRO A 83 -6.19 -8.45 -10.87
C PRO A 83 -4.86 -8.40 -10.11
N PHE A 84 -3.76 -8.88 -10.68
CA PHE A 84 -2.46 -8.94 -10.02
C PHE A 84 -1.84 -7.56 -9.90
N LEU A 85 -1.73 -7.05 -8.67
CA LEU A 85 -1.17 -5.73 -8.35
C LEU A 85 0.30 -5.75 -7.93
N GLY A 86 0.91 -6.93 -7.89
CA GLY A 86 2.29 -7.13 -7.45
C GLY A 86 2.37 -7.95 -6.15
N ASN A 87 3.58 -8.34 -5.76
CA ASN A 87 3.81 -9.27 -4.65
C ASN A 87 3.50 -8.68 -3.26
N ASP A 88 3.35 -7.37 -3.17
CA ASP A 88 3.03 -6.68 -1.92
C ASP A 88 1.52 -6.60 -1.65
N TYR A 89 0.71 -6.98 -2.65
CA TYR A 89 -0.75 -6.99 -2.56
C TYR A 89 -1.27 -8.43 -2.55
N GLU A 90 -2.20 -8.68 -1.67
CA GLU A 90 -2.87 -9.97 -1.55
C GLU A 90 -4.38 -9.77 -1.60
N TRP A 91 -5.05 -10.55 -2.43
CA TRP A 91 -6.49 -10.70 -2.37
C TRP A 91 -6.86 -11.65 -1.24
N GLY A 92 -8.02 -11.46 -0.64
CA GLY A 92 -8.55 -12.39 0.37
C GLY A 92 -8.70 -13.81 -0.17
N THR A 93 -9.31 -14.69 0.62
CA THR A 93 -9.44 -16.14 0.36
C THR A 93 -10.00 -16.51 -1.01
N ASP A 94 -10.74 -15.60 -1.63
CA ASP A 94 -11.25 -15.74 -2.98
C ASP A 94 -10.63 -14.65 -3.86
N GLU A 95 -10.31 -14.98 -5.11
CA GLU A 95 -9.96 -13.99 -6.12
C GLU A 95 -11.03 -12.91 -6.19
N PRO A 96 -10.70 -11.67 -6.61
CA PRO A 96 -11.69 -10.61 -6.67
C PRO A 96 -12.86 -11.02 -7.55
N GLY A 97 -14.05 -10.91 -7.00
CA GLY A 97 -15.29 -11.15 -7.74
C GLY A 97 -15.71 -9.93 -8.55
N ARG A 98 -16.69 -10.11 -9.44
CA ARG A 98 -17.27 -9.02 -10.23
C ARG A 98 -17.86 -7.89 -9.40
N ALA A 99 -18.29 -8.19 -8.18
CA ALA A 99 -18.86 -7.22 -7.24
C ALA A 99 -17.81 -6.57 -6.32
N GLY A 100 -16.58 -7.07 -6.30
CA GLY A 100 -15.52 -6.60 -5.42
C GLY A 100 -14.72 -7.72 -4.77
N GLY A 101 -14.00 -7.41 -3.73
CA GLY A 101 -13.18 -8.34 -2.98
C GLY A 101 -12.50 -7.67 -1.79
N THR A 102 -11.63 -8.39 -1.12
CA THR A 102 -10.83 -7.86 -0.02
C THR A 102 -9.37 -7.78 -0.45
N LEU A 103 -8.78 -6.59 -0.36
CA LEU A 103 -7.41 -6.33 -0.72
C LEU A 103 -6.58 -5.99 0.51
N THR A 104 -5.42 -6.60 0.64
CA THR A 104 -4.45 -6.36 1.70
C THR A 104 -3.14 -5.90 1.08
N PHE A 105 -2.47 -4.93 1.68
CA PHE A 105 -1.12 -4.50 1.30
C PHE A 105 -0.15 -4.85 2.43
N LYS A 106 0.79 -5.78 2.20
CA LYS A 106 1.71 -6.30 3.23
C LYS A 106 0.94 -6.71 4.49
N ASP A 107 1.39 -6.24 5.66
CA ASP A 107 0.76 -6.54 6.96
C ASP A 107 -0.31 -5.50 7.36
N SER A 108 -0.92 -4.80 6.39
CA SER A 108 -2.00 -3.86 6.67
C SER A 108 -3.31 -4.56 7.02
N LEU A 109 -4.25 -3.80 7.58
CA LEU A 109 -5.61 -4.29 7.72
C LEU A 109 -6.25 -4.51 6.34
N PRO A 110 -7.02 -5.60 6.16
CA PRO A 110 -7.74 -5.86 4.92
C PRO A 110 -8.73 -4.73 4.60
N ALA A 111 -8.73 -4.27 3.35
CA ALA A 111 -9.68 -3.29 2.85
C ALA A 111 -10.73 -3.99 1.99
N SER A 112 -12.01 -3.83 2.35
CA SER A 112 -13.11 -4.27 1.49
C SER A 112 -13.25 -3.32 0.32
N LEU A 113 -13.19 -3.86 -0.89
CA LEU A 113 -13.39 -3.13 -2.12
C LEU A 113 -14.73 -3.53 -2.75
N SER A 114 -15.45 -2.55 -3.24
CA SER A 114 -16.63 -2.74 -4.07
C SER A 114 -16.31 -2.41 -5.52
N ARG A 115 -16.92 -3.14 -6.45
CA ARG A 115 -16.80 -2.88 -7.88
C ARG A 115 -18.19 -2.62 -8.47
N VAL A 116 -18.29 -1.56 -9.23
CA VAL A 116 -19.44 -1.27 -10.09
C VAL A 116 -19.16 -1.88 -11.46
N GLU A 117 -20.11 -2.66 -11.97
CA GLU A 117 -19.97 -3.33 -13.26
C GLU A 117 -19.88 -2.33 -14.43
N SER A 118 -19.15 -2.72 -15.46
CA SER A 118 -19.07 -1.95 -16.70
C SER A 118 -20.38 -2.03 -17.49
N THR A 119 -20.66 -0.98 -18.24
CA THR A 119 -21.80 -0.92 -19.16
C THR A 119 -21.32 -0.53 -20.55
N VAL A 120 -22.22 -0.51 -21.50
CA VAL A 120 -21.90 -0.02 -22.87
C VAL A 120 -21.45 1.45 -22.86
N GLU A 121 -21.79 2.23 -21.83
CA GLU A 121 -21.51 3.66 -21.75
C GLU A 121 -20.30 4.01 -20.87
N ARG A 122 -19.97 3.12 -19.91
CA ARG A 122 -18.89 3.39 -18.94
C ARG A 122 -18.13 2.12 -18.56
N PRO A 123 -16.82 2.25 -18.24
CA PRO A 123 -16.03 1.15 -17.70
C PRO A 123 -16.51 0.77 -16.30
N GLY A 124 -16.09 -0.41 -15.84
CA GLY A 124 -16.19 -0.80 -14.45
C GLY A 124 -15.34 0.09 -13.55
N SER A 125 -15.70 0.20 -12.27
CA SER A 125 -14.97 1.02 -11.33
C SER A 125 -14.90 0.40 -9.94
N TRP A 126 -13.72 0.48 -9.33
CA TRP A 126 -13.42 -0.01 -8.01
C TRP A 126 -13.39 1.13 -7.01
N SER A 127 -13.90 0.89 -5.82
CA SER A 127 -13.89 1.84 -4.71
C SER A 127 -13.81 1.11 -3.36
N ARG A 128 -13.41 1.84 -2.34
CA ARG A 128 -13.37 1.40 -0.95
C ARG A 128 -14.59 1.92 -0.21
#